data_eb14ea997941f43cdd78c2e9e535769e
#
_entry.id   eb14ea997941f43cdd78c2e9e535769e
#
_cell.length_a   1.000
_cell.length_b   1.000
_cell.length_c   1.000
_cell.angle_alpha   90.00
_cell.angle_beta   90.00
_cell.angle_gamma   90.00
#
_symmetry.space_group_name_H-M   'P 1'
#
loop_
_entity.id
_entity.type
_entity.pdbx_description
1 polymer ?
#
loop_
_entity_poly.entity_id
_entity_poly.type
_entity_poly.pdbx_seq_one_letter_code
_entity_poly.pdbx_strand_id
1 'polypeptide(L)'
;MKIIAGIIGMGIGQKHFDAIEKYKGSEVKIICEKDKKKILLLKRKFPNKTITNNENEIFSDKKINLVSIASYDNYHYSQIIKSLNSNKNIIVEKPMCLNIQQLKKIVNLLKKKKNIKMTSNLVLRVNSLFKNFKKKINNKKIFYIEGDYIWG
;
A
#
# COMPACT_ATOMS: atom_id res chain seq x y z
N MET A 1 -13.05 -13.69 6.69
CA MET A 1 -11.66 -13.68 7.24
C MET A 1 -11.36 -12.26 7.72
N LYS A 2 -10.91 -12.11 8.97
CA LYS A 2 -10.52 -10.79 9.52
C LYS A 2 -9.23 -10.29 8.85
N ILE A 3 -9.17 -9.02 8.48
CA ILE A 3 -7.97 -8.37 7.96
C ILE A 3 -7.16 -7.84 9.14
N ILE A 4 -5.93 -8.33 9.29
CA ILE A 4 -4.97 -7.83 10.28
C ILE A 4 -3.79 -7.27 9.50
N ALA A 5 -3.58 -5.95 9.63
CA ALA A 5 -2.64 -5.22 8.81
C ALA A 5 -1.39 -4.77 9.58
N GLY A 6 -0.26 -4.73 8.85
CA GLY A 6 0.91 -3.96 9.21
C GLY A 6 1.09 -2.79 8.25
N ILE A 7 1.49 -1.62 8.76
CA ILE A 7 1.74 -0.42 7.94
C ILE A 7 3.21 -0.05 8.04
N ILE A 8 3.84 0.23 6.88
CA ILE A 8 5.21 0.69 6.78
C ILE A 8 5.22 2.12 6.25
N GLY A 9 5.64 3.08 7.09
CA GLY A 9 5.64 4.51 6.81
C GLY A 9 4.32 5.19 7.17
N MET A 10 4.36 6.21 8.02
CA MET A 10 3.19 6.93 8.54
C MET A 10 3.08 8.37 8.03
N GLY A 11 3.64 8.67 6.88
CA GLY A 11 3.30 9.87 6.12
C GLY A 11 1.90 9.72 5.51
N ILE A 12 1.83 9.35 4.24
CA ILE A 12 0.56 8.99 3.58
C ILE A 12 -0.09 7.75 4.19
N GLY A 13 0.69 6.87 4.84
CA GLY A 13 0.20 5.68 5.54
C GLY A 13 -0.79 5.95 6.66
N GLN A 14 -0.86 7.20 7.20
CA GLN A 14 -1.93 7.59 8.12
C GLN A 14 -3.32 7.43 7.46
N LYS A 15 -3.45 7.78 6.18
CA LYS A 15 -4.71 7.60 5.45
C LYS A 15 -5.06 6.12 5.22
N HIS A 16 -4.04 5.28 5.04
CA HIS A 16 -4.23 3.84 4.97
C HIS A 16 -4.68 3.27 6.33
N PHE A 17 -4.06 3.76 7.42
CA PHE A 17 -4.46 3.41 8.78
C PHE A 17 -5.94 3.73 9.02
N ASP A 18 -6.36 4.96 8.73
CA ASP A 18 -7.73 5.43 8.95
C ASP A 18 -8.74 4.60 8.13
N ALA A 19 -8.39 4.26 6.89
CA ALA A 19 -9.23 3.44 6.02
C ALA A 19 -9.37 1.99 6.53
N ILE A 20 -8.27 1.37 6.98
CA ILE A 20 -8.26 0.01 7.50
C ILE A 20 -9.02 -0.06 8.83
N GLU A 21 -8.78 0.85 9.76
CA GLU A 21 -9.49 0.87 11.06
C GLU A 21 -10.99 1.15 10.91
N LYS A 22 -11.39 1.93 9.90
CA LYS A 22 -12.80 2.22 9.60
C LYS A 22 -13.54 1.04 9.00
N TYR A 23 -12.86 0.11 8.33
CA TYR A 23 -13.50 -1.01 7.66
C TYR A 23 -13.87 -2.10 8.66
N LYS A 24 -15.17 -2.47 8.74
CA LYS A 24 -15.66 -3.53 9.65
C LYS A 24 -14.95 -4.85 9.37
N GLY A 25 -14.30 -5.42 10.38
CA GLY A 25 -13.58 -6.69 10.26
C GLY A 25 -12.11 -6.54 9.87
N SER A 26 -11.56 -5.32 9.99
CA SER A 26 -10.12 -5.09 9.85
C SER A 26 -9.55 -4.31 11.04
N GLU A 27 -8.25 -4.46 11.25
CA GLU A 27 -7.47 -3.73 12.24
C GLU A 27 -6.02 -3.59 11.81
N VAL A 28 -5.37 -2.54 12.26
CA VAL A 28 -3.92 -2.38 12.18
C VAL A 28 -3.30 -2.91 13.46
N LYS A 29 -2.38 -3.85 13.35
CA LYS A 29 -1.68 -4.45 14.50
C LYS A 29 -0.32 -3.78 14.75
N ILE A 30 0.48 -3.60 13.70
CA ILE A 30 1.85 -3.08 13.78
C ILE A 30 1.99 -1.88 12.85
N ILE A 31 2.61 -0.82 13.36
CA ILE A 31 3.01 0.35 12.60
C ILE A 31 4.52 0.47 12.63
N CYS A 32 5.16 0.44 11.45
CA CYS A 32 6.58 0.65 11.31
C CYS A 32 6.88 2.06 10.79
N GLU A 33 7.64 2.83 11.56
CA GLU A 33 8.07 4.18 11.21
C GLU A 33 9.58 4.32 11.50
N LYS A 34 10.29 5.06 10.65
CA LYS A 34 11.76 5.27 10.81
C LYS A 34 12.09 6.54 11.61
N ASP A 35 11.23 7.55 11.54
CA ASP A 35 11.43 8.81 12.24
C ASP A 35 11.19 8.63 13.74
N LYS A 36 12.24 8.84 14.54
CA LYS A 36 12.19 8.69 16.01
C LYS A 36 11.16 9.62 16.67
N LYS A 37 11.02 10.87 16.17
CA LYS A 37 10.03 11.83 16.71
C LYS A 37 8.62 11.35 16.43
N LYS A 38 8.35 10.90 15.20
CA LYS A 38 7.05 10.32 14.83
C LYS A 38 6.72 9.06 15.63
N ILE A 39 7.70 8.18 15.87
CA ILE A 39 7.50 6.99 16.74
C ILE A 39 6.97 7.38 18.11
N LEU A 40 7.55 8.40 18.75
CA LEU A 40 7.10 8.85 20.06
C LEU A 40 5.65 9.38 20.02
N LEU A 41 5.32 10.15 18.99
CA LEU A 41 3.96 10.65 18.78
C LEU A 41 2.96 9.52 18.52
N LEU A 42 3.34 8.55 17.70
CA LEU A 42 2.51 7.40 17.36
C LEU A 42 2.24 6.51 18.60
N LYS A 43 3.24 6.28 19.44
CA LYS A 43 3.06 5.53 20.71
C LYS A 43 2.05 6.19 21.64
N ARG A 44 2.06 7.53 21.71
CA ARG A 44 1.08 8.29 22.50
C ARG A 44 -0.32 8.24 21.88
N LYS A 45 -0.39 8.39 20.55
CA LYS A 45 -1.65 8.44 19.80
C LYS A 45 -2.34 7.07 19.71
N PHE A 46 -1.57 6.00 19.64
CA PHE A 46 -2.07 4.63 19.45
C PHE A 46 -1.49 3.66 20.49
N PRO A 47 -1.85 3.81 21.79
CA PRO A 47 -1.26 3.02 22.88
C PRO A 47 -1.52 1.52 22.75
N ASN A 48 -2.58 1.14 22.06
CA ASN A 48 -2.97 -0.26 21.85
C ASN A 48 -2.38 -0.89 20.57
N LYS A 49 -1.49 -0.18 19.84
CA LYS A 49 -0.83 -0.68 18.63
C LYS A 49 0.65 -0.89 18.89
N THR A 50 1.23 -1.88 18.24
CA THR A 50 2.68 -2.05 18.26
C THR A 50 3.33 -1.03 17.33
N ILE A 51 4.20 -0.17 17.87
CA ILE A 51 4.95 0.83 17.11
C ILE A 51 6.42 0.45 17.12
N THR A 52 6.99 0.21 15.95
CA THR A 52 8.37 -0.27 15.77
C THR A 52 9.13 0.53 14.70
N ASN A 53 10.45 0.45 14.72
CA ASN A 53 11.31 0.90 13.63
C ASN A 53 11.85 -0.25 12.76
N ASN A 54 11.46 -1.48 13.09
CA ASN A 54 11.89 -2.70 12.40
C ASN A 54 10.75 -3.31 11.60
N GLU A 55 10.77 -3.12 10.28
CA GLU A 55 9.74 -3.66 9.38
C GLU A 55 9.65 -5.20 9.39
N ASN A 56 10.73 -5.91 9.80
CA ASN A 56 10.72 -7.35 9.83
C ASN A 56 9.71 -7.91 10.84
N GLU A 57 9.34 -7.16 11.88
CA GLU A 57 8.28 -7.54 12.80
C GLU A 57 6.93 -7.70 12.10
N ILE A 58 6.66 -6.88 11.07
CA ILE A 58 5.45 -7.01 10.24
C ILE A 58 5.52 -8.29 9.39
N PHE A 59 6.67 -8.55 8.76
CA PHE A 59 6.80 -9.69 7.85
C PHE A 59 6.79 -11.02 8.58
N SER A 60 7.38 -11.10 9.79
CA SER A 60 7.45 -12.32 10.61
C SER A 60 6.17 -12.63 11.39
N ASP A 61 5.31 -11.65 11.65
CA ASP A 61 4.08 -11.87 12.41
C ASP A 61 3.05 -12.67 11.59
N LYS A 62 2.80 -13.91 12.01
CA LYS A 62 1.88 -14.85 11.33
C LYS A 62 0.40 -14.39 11.36
N LYS A 63 0.01 -13.50 12.27
CA LYS A 63 -1.35 -12.97 12.36
C LYS A 63 -1.61 -11.89 11.32
N ILE A 64 -0.58 -11.14 10.88
CA ILE A 64 -0.70 -10.14 9.84
C ILE A 64 -0.90 -10.82 8.49
N ASN A 65 -1.96 -10.46 7.78
CA ASN A 65 -2.30 -10.98 6.45
C ASN A 65 -2.32 -9.91 5.36
N LEU A 66 -2.15 -8.63 5.74
CA LEU A 66 -2.07 -7.49 4.84
C LEU A 66 -0.90 -6.59 5.23
N VAL A 67 -0.08 -6.21 4.27
CA VAL A 67 0.97 -5.19 4.44
C VAL A 67 0.62 -3.98 3.60
N SER A 68 0.52 -2.83 4.24
CA SER A 68 0.37 -1.53 3.60
C SER A 68 1.73 -0.83 3.55
N ILE A 69 2.26 -0.67 2.35
CA ILE A 69 3.57 -0.07 2.08
C ILE A 69 3.35 1.37 1.64
N ALA A 70 3.73 2.30 2.51
CA ALA A 70 3.59 3.75 2.33
C ALA A 70 4.88 4.49 2.74
N SER A 71 6.01 3.82 2.57
CA SER A 71 7.36 4.33 2.79
C SER A 71 7.83 5.19 1.61
N TYR A 72 9.12 5.54 1.56
CA TYR A 72 9.70 6.18 0.38
C TYR A 72 9.83 5.20 -0.79
N ASP A 73 9.72 5.72 -2.00
CA ASP A 73 9.63 4.99 -3.27
C ASP A 73 10.74 3.96 -3.47
N ASN A 74 11.96 4.30 -3.05
CA ASN A 74 13.12 3.43 -3.17
C ASN A 74 13.07 2.15 -2.31
N TYR A 75 12.20 2.10 -1.30
CA TYR A 75 12.01 0.93 -0.44
C TYR A 75 10.86 0.02 -0.90
N HIS A 76 9.94 0.53 -1.74
CA HIS A 76 8.74 -0.20 -2.14
C HIS A 76 9.07 -1.59 -2.70
N TYR A 77 10.01 -1.68 -3.64
CA TYR A 77 10.39 -2.95 -4.25
C TYR A 77 10.82 -4.00 -3.22
N SER A 78 11.78 -3.66 -2.34
CA SER A 78 12.29 -4.59 -1.34
C SER A 78 11.20 -5.04 -0.35
N GLN A 79 10.32 -4.14 0.04
CA GLN A 79 9.22 -4.41 0.95
C GLN A 79 8.13 -5.28 0.30
N ILE A 80 7.86 -5.09 -1.00
CA ILE A 80 6.99 -5.97 -1.78
C ILE A 80 7.55 -7.38 -1.81
N ILE A 81 8.83 -7.55 -2.14
CA ILE A 81 9.47 -8.87 -2.18
C ILE A 81 9.39 -9.58 -0.83
N LYS A 82 9.70 -8.87 0.27
CA LYS A 82 9.57 -9.41 1.63
C LYS A 82 8.13 -9.82 1.96
N SER A 83 7.15 -8.99 1.60
CA SER A 83 5.72 -9.27 1.81
C SER A 83 5.27 -10.52 1.04
N LEU A 84 5.66 -10.64 -0.23
CA LEU A 84 5.36 -11.80 -1.07
C LEU A 84 6.00 -13.08 -0.49
N ASN A 85 7.26 -13.01 -0.07
CA ASN A 85 7.95 -14.15 0.54
C ASN A 85 7.31 -14.59 1.86
N SER A 86 6.73 -13.65 2.60
CA SER A 86 5.99 -13.90 3.84
C SER A 86 4.50 -14.22 3.63
N ASN A 87 4.08 -14.46 2.38
CA ASN A 87 2.70 -14.80 1.99
C ASN A 87 1.65 -13.79 2.48
N LYS A 88 1.93 -12.49 2.35
CA LYS A 88 1.03 -11.42 2.78
C LYS A 88 0.43 -10.69 1.59
N ASN A 89 -0.84 -10.31 1.68
CA ASN A 89 -1.47 -9.39 0.73
C ASN A 89 -0.83 -8.01 0.82
N ILE A 90 -0.90 -7.23 -0.25
CA ILE A 90 -0.14 -5.99 -0.35
C ILE A 90 -1.00 -4.86 -0.90
N ILE A 91 -0.98 -3.73 -0.21
CA ILE A 91 -1.33 -2.42 -0.74
C ILE A 91 -0.03 -1.61 -0.75
N VAL A 92 0.36 -1.07 -1.90
CA VAL A 92 1.58 -0.26 -2.01
C VAL A 92 1.28 1.08 -2.64
N GLU A 93 1.91 2.14 -2.12
CA GLU A 93 1.86 3.46 -2.73
C GLU A 93 2.57 3.49 -4.09
N LYS A 94 2.21 4.49 -4.86
CA LYS A 94 2.83 4.76 -6.15
C LYS A 94 4.17 5.52 -5.97
N PRO A 95 5.15 5.28 -6.84
CA PRO A 95 5.25 4.18 -7.80
C PRO A 95 5.54 2.83 -7.10
N MET A 96 4.98 1.76 -7.62
CA MET A 96 5.19 0.41 -7.06
C MET A 96 6.65 -0.03 -7.08
N CYS A 97 7.40 0.40 -8.09
CA CYS A 97 8.83 0.14 -8.27
C CYS A 97 9.43 1.17 -9.22
N LEU A 98 10.76 1.28 -9.27
CA LEU A 98 11.46 2.34 -9.98
C LEU A 98 11.97 1.95 -11.36
N ASN A 99 11.98 0.66 -11.71
CA ASN A 99 12.45 0.20 -13.01
C ASN A 99 11.78 -1.11 -13.45
N ILE A 100 11.97 -1.43 -14.75
CA ILE A 100 11.33 -2.59 -15.38
C ILE A 100 11.85 -3.93 -14.84
N GLN A 101 13.10 -4.01 -14.41
CA GLN A 101 13.70 -5.22 -13.86
C GLN A 101 13.03 -5.59 -12.53
N GLN A 102 12.79 -4.59 -11.67
CA GLN A 102 12.04 -4.75 -10.42
C GLN A 102 10.61 -5.20 -10.70
N LEU A 103 9.93 -4.57 -11.68
CA LEU A 103 8.58 -4.94 -12.07
C LEU A 103 8.50 -6.39 -12.54
N LYS A 104 9.42 -6.83 -13.43
CA LYS A 104 9.48 -8.22 -13.90
C LYS A 104 9.64 -9.21 -12.75
N LYS A 105 10.51 -8.92 -11.78
CA LYS A 105 10.71 -9.78 -10.59
C LYS A 105 9.45 -9.85 -9.71
N ILE A 106 8.78 -8.71 -9.45
CA ILE A 106 7.51 -8.67 -8.69
C ILE A 106 6.45 -9.54 -9.39
N VAL A 107 6.23 -9.33 -10.70
CA VAL A 107 5.23 -10.06 -11.48
C VAL A 107 5.51 -11.56 -11.49
N ASN A 108 6.77 -11.96 -11.71
CA ASN A 108 7.16 -13.38 -11.72
C ASN A 108 6.93 -14.04 -10.36
N LEU A 109 7.23 -13.34 -9.27
CA LEU A 109 7.01 -13.87 -7.93
C LEU A 109 5.51 -13.95 -7.60
N LEU A 110 4.75 -12.91 -7.96
CA LEU A 110 3.30 -12.85 -7.72
C LEU A 110 2.55 -13.96 -8.49
N LYS A 111 2.94 -14.28 -9.72
CA LYS A 111 2.37 -15.40 -10.49
C LYS A 111 2.52 -16.75 -9.79
N LYS A 112 3.59 -16.93 -9.00
CA LYS A 112 3.83 -18.15 -8.20
C LYS A 112 2.99 -18.19 -6.91
N LYS A 113 2.40 -17.07 -6.52
CA LYS A 113 1.68 -16.89 -5.24
C LYS A 113 0.18 -16.69 -5.49
N LYS A 114 -0.51 -17.72 -6.01
CA LYS A 114 -1.92 -17.68 -6.47
C LYS A 114 -2.92 -17.07 -5.47
N ASN A 115 -2.66 -17.20 -4.16
CA ASN A 115 -3.57 -16.74 -3.11
C ASN A 115 -3.25 -15.32 -2.61
N ILE A 116 -2.19 -14.67 -3.10
CA ILE A 116 -1.80 -13.33 -2.69
C ILE A 116 -2.41 -12.31 -3.63
N LYS A 117 -3.04 -11.31 -3.04
CA LYS A 117 -3.58 -10.14 -3.75
C LYS A 117 -2.66 -8.95 -3.53
N MET A 118 -2.37 -8.22 -4.60
CA MET A 118 -1.54 -7.02 -4.57
C MET A 118 -2.20 -5.91 -5.38
N THR A 119 -2.18 -4.71 -4.85
CA THR A 119 -2.64 -3.50 -5.56
C THR A 119 -1.69 -2.33 -5.31
N SER A 120 -1.48 -1.50 -6.33
CA SER A 120 -0.87 -0.18 -6.19
C SER A 120 -1.95 0.87 -5.98
N ASN A 121 -1.71 1.82 -5.07
CA ASN A 121 -2.67 2.87 -4.72
C ASN A 121 -2.76 3.96 -5.81
N LEU A 122 -3.41 3.63 -6.92
CA LEU A 122 -3.70 4.55 -8.02
C LEU A 122 -5.04 5.24 -7.75
N VAL A 123 -5.04 6.23 -6.87
CA VAL A 123 -6.25 6.89 -6.33
C VAL A 123 -7.22 7.40 -7.38
N LEU A 124 -6.74 7.87 -8.54
CA LEU A 124 -7.58 8.35 -9.62
C LEU A 124 -8.44 7.23 -10.25
N ARG A 125 -8.02 5.97 -10.20
CA ARG A 125 -8.81 4.84 -10.71
C ARG A 125 -10.12 4.62 -9.96
N VAL A 126 -10.19 5.04 -8.70
CA VAL A 126 -11.38 4.90 -7.85
C VAL A 126 -12.14 6.21 -7.69
N ASN A 127 -11.60 7.33 -8.15
CA ASN A 127 -12.24 8.63 -8.12
C ASN A 127 -13.48 8.62 -9.02
N SER A 128 -14.61 9.15 -8.52
CA SER A 128 -15.91 9.15 -9.22
C SER A 128 -15.87 9.92 -10.55
N LEU A 129 -15.17 11.06 -10.59
CA LEU A 129 -15.00 11.85 -11.80
C LEU A 129 -14.35 11.03 -12.92
N PHE A 130 -13.20 10.38 -12.61
CA PHE A 130 -12.48 9.56 -13.60
C PHE A 130 -13.24 8.29 -13.98
N LYS A 131 -13.98 7.68 -13.05
CA LYS A 131 -14.87 6.55 -13.37
C LYS A 131 -15.99 6.97 -14.33
N ASN A 132 -16.61 8.12 -14.09
CA ASN A 132 -17.66 8.66 -14.96
C ASN A 132 -17.09 9.06 -16.33
N PHE A 133 -15.94 9.72 -16.36
CA PHE A 133 -15.24 10.03 -17.61
C PHE A 133 -14.95 8.76 -18.41
N LYS A 134 -14.35 7.75 -17.79
CA LYS A 134 -14.10 6.45 -18.43
C LYS A 134 -15.37 5.83 -19.03
N LYS A 135 -16.50 5.88 -18.31
CA LYS A 135 -17.79 5.38 -18.84
C LYS A 135 -18.24 6.14 -20.08
N LYS A 136 -18.06 7.49 -20.11
CA LYS A 136 -18.46 8.33 -21.23
C LYS A 136 -17.65 8.06 -22.51
N ILE A 137 -16.36 7.72 -22.37
CA ILE A 137 -15.47 7.46 -23.52
C ILE A 137 -15.40 5.97 -23.89
N ASN A 138 -15.98 5.08 -23.07
CA ASN A 138 -15.97 3.66 -23.35
C ASN A 138 -16.65 3.36 -24.70
N ASN A 139 -16.02 2.55 -25.53
CA ASN A 139 -16.47 2.18 -26.87
C ASN A 139 -16.52 3.36 -27.89
N LYS A 140 -15.90 4.51 -27.57
CA LYS A 140 -15.75 5.61 -28.53
C LYS A 140 -14.37 5.57 -29.17
N LYS A 141 -14.31 5.87 -30.47
CA LYS A 141 -13.04 6.09 -31.17
C LYS A 141 -12.52 7.47 -30.79
N ILE A 142 -11.39 7.52 -30.09
CA ILE A 142 -10.78 8.76 -29.61
C ILE A 142 -9.65 9.11 -30.59
N PHE A 143 -9.69 10.31 -31.16
CA PHE A 143 -8.69 10.80 -32.09
C PHE A 143 -7.68 11.75 -31.44
N TYR A 144 -8.10 12.45 -30.37
CA TYR A 144 -7.28 13.42 -29.69
C TYR A 144 -7.65 13.49 -28.21
N ILE A 145 -6.66 13.62 -27.36
CA ILE A 145 -6.80 13.87 -25.91
C ILE A 145 -5.80 14.93 -25.51
N GLU A 146 -6.28 15.96 -24.84
CA GLU A 146 -5.45 16.94 -24.14
C GLU A 146 -5.76 16.88 -22.66
N GLY A 147 -4.73 16.98 -21.83
CA GLY A 147 -4.89 16.91 -20.38
C GLY A 147 -3.75 17.64 -19.68
N ASP A 148 -4.09 18.54 -18.77
CA ASP A 148 -3.14 19.26 -17.95
C ASP A 148 -3.16 18.69 -16.52
N TYR A 149 -1.97 18.52 -15.97
CA TYR A 149 -1.79 18.22 -14.56
C TYR A 149 -1.06 19.38 -13.89
N ILE A 150 -1.82 20.17 -13.14
CA ILE A 150 -1.28 21.33 -12.44
C ILE A 150 -1.00 20.93 -10.99
N TRP A 151 0.25 21.05 -10.60
CA TRP A 151 0.69 20.87 -9.22
C TRP A 151 0.86 22.25 -8.59
N GLY A 152 0.05 22.56 -7.57
CA GLY A 152 0.14 23.79 -6.78
C GLY A 152 0.72 23.57 -5.39
#